data_f761da174209bbe7f8144e64245cfd8a
#
_entry.id   f761da174209bbe7f8144e64245cfd8a
#
_cell.length_a   1.000
_cell.length_b   1.000
_cell.length_c   1.000
_cell.angle_alpha   90.00
_cell.angle_beta   90.00
_cell.angle_gamma   90.00
#
_symmetry.space_group_name_H-M   'P 1'
#
loop_
_entity.id
_entity.type
_entity.pdbx_description
1 polymer ?
#
loop_
_entity_poly.entity_id
_entity_poly.type
_entity_poly.pdbx_seq_one_letter_code
_entity_poly.pdbx_strand_id
1 'polypeptide(L)'
;KTKAGNFADESARHLLPTVIKGYNDGFAATAPTGSFPANPAGIYDLGGNAAEWCHDYYAANAAGANQGAVDPMGPGTGSHHVIRGSGWRDASITELRFSYRRYSREAASDIGFRIARYAK
;
A
#
# COMPACT_ATOMS: atom_id res chain seq x y z
N LYS A 1 13.30 8.73 17.44
CA LYS A 1 12.78 9.10 16.11
C LYS A 1 11.41 8.43 15.94
N THR A 2 10.42 9.18 15.48
CA THR A 2 9.10 8.64 15.15
C THR A 2 9.24 7.64 14.01
N LYS A 3 8.65 6.47 14.15
CA LYS A 3 8.64 5.42 13.10
C LYS A 3 7.65 5.81 12.01
N ALA A 4 8.03 5.59 10.75
CA ALA A 4 7.24 6.07 9.59
C ALA A 4 6.09 5.13 9.23
N GLY A 5 6.19 3.84 9.54
CA GLY A 5 5.22 2.83 9.18
C GLY A 5 5.79 1.43 9.39
N ASN A 6 4.98 0.41 9.12
CA ASN A 6 5.39 -0.98 9.20
C ASN A 6 5.81 -1.47 7.80
N PHE A 7 7.09 -1.79 7.67
CA PHE A 7 7.72 -2.23 6.42
C PHE A 7 8.58 -3.47 6.67
N ALA A 8 9.11 -4.07 5.60
CA ALA A 8 10.09 -5.14 5.73
C ALA A 8 11.40 -4.58 6.33
N ASP A 9 11.59 -4.74 7.61
CA ASP A 9 12.67 -4.15 8.38
C ASP A 9 13.45 -5.19 9.22
N GLU A 10 14.30 -4.72 10.13
CA GLU A 10 15.13 -5.59 10.98
C GLU A 10 14.31 -6.57 11.83
N SER A 11 13.07 -6.23 12.20
CA SER A 11 12.18 -7.13 12.96
C SER A 11 11.71 -8.33 12.14
N ALA A 12 11.61 -8.17 10.82
CA ALA A 12 11.17 -9.18 9.85
C ALA A 12 12.32 -10.03 9.28
N ARG A 13 13.57 -9.81 9.70
CA ARG A 13 14.78 -10.48 9.14
C ARG A 13 14.70 -12.02 9.12
N HIS A 14 14.00 -12.60 10.07
CA HIS A 14 13.83 -14.06 10.14
C HIS A 14 12.72 -14.61 9.23
N LEU A 15 11.87 -13.72 8.67
CA LEU A 15 10.76 -14.09 7.80
C LEU A 15 11.02 -13.73 6.33
N LEU A 16 11.85 -12.70 6.09
CA LEU A 16 12.01 -12.11 4.76
C LEU A 16 13.48 -12.12 4.31
N PRO A 17 13.73 -12.37 3.02
CA PRO A 17 15.09 -12.41 2.49
C PRO A 17 15.75 -11.02 2.38
N THR A 18 14.94 -9.97 2.30
CA THR A 18 15.42 -8.59 2.17
C THR A 18 14.66 -7.70 3.15
N VAL A 19 15.41 -6.85 3.86
CA VAL A 19 14.87 -5.91 4.85
C VAL A 19 15.57 -4.56 4.75
N ILE A 20 14.90 -3.50 5.18
CA ILE A 20 15.43 -2.15 5.31
C ILE A 20 16.42 -2.13 6.47
N LYS A 21 17.70 -1.97 6.15
CA LYS A 21 18.77 -1.92 7.14
C LYS A 21 18.68 -0.66 8.01
N GLY A 22 18.88 -0.84 9.31
CA GLY A 22 18.88 0.27 10.26
C GLY A 22 17.49 0.84 10.58
N TYR A 23 16.43 0.21 10.10
CA TYR A 23 15.05 0.48 10.49
C TYR A 23 14.50 -0.70 11.30
N ASN A 24 13.75 -0.41 12.35
CA ASN A 24 13.05 -1.41 13.16
C ASN A 24 11.76 -0.80 13.71
N ASP A 25 10.62 -1.21 13.17
CA ASP A 25 9.31 -0.74 13.60
C ASP A 25 8.77 -1.54 14.80
N GLY A 26 9.31 -2.74 15.04
CA GLY A 26 8.96 -3.62 16.15
C GLY A 26 7.92 -4.69 15.78
N PHE A 27 7.53 -4.79 14.50
CA PHE A 27 6.57 -5.78 14.02
C PHE A 27 7.17 -6.59 12.88
N ALA A 28 7.32 -7.89 13.08
CA ALA A 28 7.88 -8.78 12.07
C ALA A 28 6.92 -9.08 10.90
N ALA A 29 5.63 -8.82 11.10
CA ALA A 29 4.54 -8.94 10.12
C ALA A 29 3.61 -7.73 10.28
N THR A 30 2.29 -7.89 10.11
CA THR A 30 1.34 -6.80 10.29
C THR A 30 1.34 -6.23 11.72
N ALA A 31 1.17 -4.91 11.81
CA ALA A 31 0.94 -4.19 13.06
C ALA A 31 -0.57 -3.95 13.28
N PRO A 32 -1.03 -3.70 14.51
CA PRO A 32 -2.38 -3.19 14.74
C PRO A 32 -2.60 -1.88 13.98
N THR A 33 -3.77 -1.71 13.36
CA THR A 33 -4.12 -0.49 12.63
C THR A 33 -3.94 0.75 13.50
N GLY A 34 -3.34 1.80 12.94
CA GLY A 34 -3.10 3.05 13.67
C GLY A 34 -1.91 3.02 14.63
N SER A 35 -1.03 2.01 14.54
CA SER A 35 0.20 1.94 15.35
C SER A 35 1.22 3.03 15.01
N PHE A 36 1.09 3.68 13.86
CA PHE A 36 1.98 4.72 13.36
C PHE A 36 1.23 6.05 13.19
N PRO A 37 1.95 7.19 13.12
CA PRO A 37 1.30 8.49 12.98
C PRO A 37 0.43 8.59 11.73
N ALA A 38 -0.71 9.23 11.87
CA ALA A 38 -1.55 9.61 10.74
C ALA A 38 -0.84 10.65 9.85
N ASN A 39 -1.21 10.69 8.59
CA ASN A 39 -0.80 11.77 7.69
C ASN A 39 -1.53 13.10 8.05
N PRO A 40 -1.20 14.24 7.40
CA PRO A 40 -1.85 15.52 7.66
C PRO A 40 -3.38 15.51 7.46
N ALA A 41 -3.93 14.57 6.70
CA ALA A 41 -5.38 14.39 6.52
C ALA A 41 -6.02 13.48 7.58
N GLY A 42 -5.26 13.03 8.58
CA GLY A 42 -5.77 12.15 9.65
C GLY A 42 -5.91 10.68 9.23
N ILE A 43 -5.32 10.27 8.11
CA ILE A 43 -5.42 8.91 7.59
C ILE A 43 -4.19 8.10 8.03
N TYR A 44 -4.43 6.94 8.61
CA TYR A 44 -3.40 6.00 9.08
C TYR A 44 -3.05 4.96 8.00
N ASP A 45 -1.82 4.45 8.05
CA ASP A 45 -1.35 3.27 7.32
C ASP A 45 -1.57 3.33 5.79
N LEU A 46 -1.51 4.53 5.16
CA LEU A 46 -1.55 4.67 3.70
C LEU A 46 -0.31 4.10 3.00
N GLY A 47 0.77 3.93 3.73
CA GLY A 47 1.99 3.26 3.28
C GLY A 47 2.53 2.44 4.43
N GLY A 48 2.82 1.17 4.18
CA GLY A 48 3.19 0.20 5.19
C GLY A 48 2.00 -0.60 5.73
N ASN A 49 2.27 -1.55 6.58
CA ASN A 49 1.35 -2.50 7.18
C ASN A 49 0.76 -3.49 6.15
N ALA A 50 -0.31 -3.14 5.47
CA ALA A 50 -0.86 -3.92 4.37
C ALA A 50 -1.05 -3.02 3.14
N ALA A 51 -0.62 -3.45 1.98
CA ALA A 51 -1.01 -2.82 0.72
C ALA A 51 -2.51 -2.99 0.52
N GLU A 52 -3.15 -2.12 -0.27
CA GLU A 52 -4.60 -2.05 -0.31
C GLU A 52 -5.16 -2.23 -1.71
N TRP A 53 -6.20 -3.06 -1.81
CA TRP A 53 -6.99 -3.18 -3.01
C TRP A 53 -7.67 -1.85 -3.35
N CYS A 54 -7.54 -1.44 -4.63
CA CYS A 54 -8.34 -0.39 -5.20
C CYS A 54 -9.50 -0.99 -6.01
N HIS A 55 -10.57 -0.21 -6.16
CA HIS A 55 -11.70 -0.58 -7.00
C HIS A 55 -11.32 -0.71 -8.48
N ASP A 56 -10.35 0.08 -8.92
CA ASP A 56 -9.93 0.19 -10.32
C ASP A 56 -9.34 -1.11 -10.86
N TYR A 57 -9.72 -1.46 -12.09
CA TYR A 57 -8.95 -2.44 -12.84
C TYR A 57 -7.59 -1.89 -13.26
N TYR A 58 -6.60 -2.76 -13.31
CA TYR A 58 -5.24 -2.38 -13.69
C TYR A 58 -5.12 -2.16 -15.19
N ALA A 59 -4.54 -1.03 -15.58
CA ALA A 59 -4.05 -0.76 -16.93
C ALA A 59 -2.67 -0.11 -16.86
N ALA A 60 -1.76 -0.55 -17.72
CA ALA A 60 -0.38 -0.03 -17.75
C ALA A 60 -0.33 1.47 -18.03
N ASN A 61 -1.22 1.98 -18.90
CA ASN A 61 -1.27 3.37 -19.37
C ASN A 61 -2.39 4.20 -18.72
N ALA A 62 -2.88 3.81 -17.55
CA ALA A 62 -4.00 4.48 -16.89
C ALA A 62 -3.78 5.98 -16.64
N ALA A 63 -2.52 6.40 -16.41
CA ALA A 63 -2.19 7.81 -16.17
C ALA A 63 -2.49 8.72 -17.38
N GLY A 64 -2.31 8.22 -18.61
CA GLY A 64 -2.64 8.97 -19.84
C GLY A 64 -4.15 8.99 -20.15
N ALA A 65 -4.85 7.92 -19.85
CA ALA A 65 -6.28 7.79 -20.13
C ALA A 65 -7.17 8.65 -19.22
N ASN A 66 -6.67 9.05 -18.05
CA ASN A 66 -7.43 9.80 -17.05
C ASN A 66 -7.09 11.31 -17.00
N GLN A 67 -6.32 11.83 -17.96
CA GLN A 67 -6.00 13.26 -18.01
C GLN A 67 -7.28 14.09 -18.22
N GLY A 68 -7.61 14.91 -17.22
CA GLY A 68 -8.81 15.76 -17.26
C GLY A 68 -10.13 15.05 -16.91
N ALA A 69 -10.10 13.77 -16.53
CA ALA A 69 -11.30 13.07 -16.08
C ALA A 69 -11.76 13.58 -14.71
N VAL A 70 -13.07 13.75 -14.55
CA VAL A 70 -13.71 14.03 -13.26
C VAL A 70 -14.07 12.68 -12.61
N ASP A 71 -13.66 12.48 -11.34
CA ASP A 71 -13.89 11.25 -10.58
C ASP A 71 -13.54 9.95 -11.35
N PRO A 72 -12.29 9.82 -11.84
CA PRO A 72 -11.91 8.69 -12.66
C PRO A 72 -12.00 7.37 -11.89
N MET A 73 -12.76 6.42 -12.42
CA MET A 73 -12.94 5.07 -11.86
C MET A 73 -12.01 4.02 -12.48
N GLY A 74 -11.05 4.46 -13.30
CA GLY A 74 -10.18 3.54 -14.05
C GLY A 74 -10.92 2.83 -15.19
N PRO A 75 -10.30 1.79 -15.79
CA PRO A 75 -10.94 0.98 -16.82
C PRO A 75 -12.19 0.28 -16.28
N GLY A 76 -13.27 0.24 -17.08
CA GLY A 76 -14.54 -0.41 -16.70
C GLY A 76 -14.48 -1.94 -16.64
N THR A 77 -13.44 -2.55 -17.24
CA THR A 77 -13.20 -4.00 -17.24
C THR A 77 -11.72 -4.31 -17.15
N GLY A 78 -11.39 -5.48 -16.63
CA GLY A 78 -10.02 -5.96 -16.53
C GLY A 78 -9.95 -7.31 -15.83
N SER A 79 -8.77 -7.92 -15.83
CA SER A 79 -8.52 -9.21 -15.17
C SER A 79 -7.88 -9.07 -13.80
N HIS A 80 -7.34 -7.91 -13.47
CA HIS A 80 -6.62 -7.63 -12.23
C HIS A 80 -7.04 -6.27 -11.68
N HIS A 81 -7.12 -6.16 -10.38
CA HIS A 81 -7.32 -4.88 -9.70
C HIS A 81 -5.98 -4.24 -9.31
N VAL A 82 -5.99 -2.92 -9.24
CA VAL A 82 -4.86 -2.14 -8.74
C VAL A 82 -4.69 -2.38 -7.24
N ILE A 83 -3.44 -2.47 -6.80
CA ILE A 83 -3.04 -2.49 -5.40
C ILE A 83 -2.14 -1.29 -5.16
N ARG A 84 -2.41 -0.54 -4.10
CA ARG A 84 -1.69 0.67 -3.72
C ARG A 84 -1.09 0.54 -2.32
N GLY A 85 -0.17 1.45 -2.05
CA GLY A 85 0.59 1.41 -0.82
C GLY A 85 1.62 0.29 -0.80
N SER A 86 2.46 0.32 0.19
CA SER A 86 3.39 -0.76 0.54
C SER A 86 2.84 -1.53 1.73
N GLY A 87 3.28 -2.77 1.88
CA GLY A 87 2.95 -3.60 3.02
C GLY A 87 4.19 -3.95 3.86
N TRP A 88 3.99 -4.74 4.89
CA TRP A 88 5.03 -5.21 5.80
C TRP A 88 6.14 -6.05 5.13
N ARG A 89 5.91 -6.49 3.89
CA ARG A 89 6.87 -7.28 3.10
C ARG A 89 7.74 -6.46 2.16
N ASP A 90 7.43 -5.18 2.00
CA ASP A 90 8.08 -4.31 1.01
C ASP A 90 9.29 -3.59 1.63
N ALA A 91 10.46 -3.71 0.97
CA ALA A 91 11.73 -3.16 1.43
C ALA A 91 12.39 -2.22 0.42
N SER A 92 12.02 -2.29 -0.86
CA SER A 92 12.68 -1.53 -1.91
C SER A 92 12.12 -0.11 -2.00
N ILE A 93 13.00 0.84 -2.33
CA ILE A 93 12.60 2.25 -2.52
C ILE A 93 11.54 2.41 -3.63
N THR A 94 11.51 1.48 -4.58
CA THR A 94 10.50 1.47 -5.65
C THR A 94 9.11 1.16 -5.10
N GLU A 95 9.00 0.14 -4.24
CA GLU A 95 7.74 -0.29 -3.64
C GLU A 95 7.22 0.72 -2.62
N LEU A 96 8.13 1.41 -1.93
CA LEU A 96 7.78 2.41 -0.91
C LEU A 96 7.31 3.76 -1.48
N ARG A 97 7.38 3.97 -2.79
CA ARG A 97 6.92 5.22 -3.41
C ARG A 97 5.40 5.29 -3.46
N PHE A 98 4.83 6.44 -3.15
CA PHE A 98 3.38 6.67 -3.27
C PHE A 98 2.83 6.46 -4.68
N SER A 99 3.64 6.64 -5.72
CA SER A 99 3.25 6.40 -7.11
C SER A 99 3.26 4.91 -7.50
N TYR A 100 3.85 4.05 -6.68
CA TYR A 100 3.94 2.63 -7.02
C TYR A 100 2.56 1.99 -7.08
N ARG A 101 2.35 1.17 -8.10
CA ARG A 101 1.15 0.37 -8.31
C ARG A 101 1.58 -1.05 -8.63
N ARG A 102 1.02 -2.00 -7.96
CA ARG A 102 1.03 -3.40 -8.36
C ARG A 102 -0.39 -3.87 -8.68
N TYR A 103 -0.54 -5.08 -9.10
CA TYR A 103 -1.85 -5.64 -9.44
C TYR A 103 -1.92 -7.12 -9.08
N SER A 104 -3.11 -7.59 -8.79
CA SER A 104 -3.41 -8.99 -8.57
C SER A 104 -4.89 -9.26 -8.84
N ARG A 105 -5.27 -10.51 -8.80
CA ARG A 105 -6.65 -11.00 -8.69
C ARG A 105 -6.79 -11.94 -7.48
N GLU A 106 -5.71 -12.20 -6.78
CA GLU A 106 -5.65 -13.16 -5.68
C GLU A 106 -5.29 -12.46 -4.37
N ALA A 107 -5.89 -12.93 -3.29
CA ALA A 107 -5.57 -12.46 -1.96
C ALA A 107 -4.15 -12.88 -1.55
N ALA A 108 -3.51 -12.05 -0.72
CA ALA A 108 -2.21 -12.35 -0.14
C ALA A 108 -2.13 -11.82 1.30
N SER A 109 -1.18 -12.33 2.08
CA SER A 109 -1.03 -12.00 3.50
C SER A 109 -0.59 -10.56 3.79
N ASP A 110 -0.15 -9.85 2.76
CA ASP A 110 0.31 -8.47 2.80
C ASP A 110 -0.64 -7.50 2.09
N ILE A 111 -1.84 -7.95 1.71
CA ILE A 111 -2.84 -7.14 1.01
C ILE A 111 -4.13 -7.08 1.83
N GLY A 112 -4.57 -5.88 2.13
CA GLY A 112 -5.83 -5.58 2.79
C GLY A 112 -6.72 -4.67 1.94
N PHE A 113 -7.63 -3.96 2.59
CA PHE A 113 -8.50 -2.97 1.95
C PHE A 113 -8.94 -1.92 2.98
N ARG A 114 -9.37 -0.77 2.48
CA ARG A 114 -10.11 0.22 3.29
C ARG A 114 -11.41 0.62 2.61
N ILE A 115 -12.41 0.93 3.42
CA ILE A 115 -13.73 1.36 2.95
C ILE A 115 -13.74 2.89 2.91
N ALA A 116 -14.25 3.44 1.82
CA ALA A 116 -14.54 4.87 1.69
C ALA A 116 -15.99 5.09 1.27
N ARG A 117 -16.57 6.23 1.67
CA ARG A 117 -17.91 6.66 1.23
C ARG A 117 -17.95 8.18 1.10
N TYR A 118 -18.84 8.68 0.28
CA TYR A 118 -19.12 10.11 0.26
C TYR A 118 -19.74 10.55 1.59
N ALA A 119 -19.32 11.71 2.09
CA ALA A 119 -20.02 12.37 3.17
C ALA A 119 -21.41 12.81 2.67
N LYS A 120 -22.43 12.64 3.49
CA LYS A 120 -23.77 13.19 3.22
C LYS A 120 -23.81 14.65 3.57
#